data_d6c7284d8444ae5759eb668cebba7027
#
_entry.id   d6c7284d8444ae5759eb668cebba7027
#
_cell.length_a   1.000
_cell.length_b   1.000
_cell.length_c   1.000
_cell.angle_alpha   90.00
_cell.angle_beta   90.00
_cell.angle_gamma   90.00
#
_symmetry.space_group_name_H-M   'P 1'
#
loop_
_entity.id
_entity.type
_entity.pdbx_description
1 polymer ?
#
loop_
_entity_poly.entity_id
_entity_poly.type
_entity_poly.pdbx_seq_one_letter_code
_entity_poly.pdbx_strand_id
1 'polypeptide(L)'
;MHKVSNGRSNNASAKRRYVAALLIFGTNGLITSTINLPSPEIVLWRTLLGCAVLLVCAQMLRLTAPRGRDLAFIAASGAAMGISWTFQYEAYKTVGVGFSSLVYCLGPVLVMALAPMVLREKPSAPHIAGLAVVVMGVVLVNGGAVASRASTWGLFCAALTVVAYVIMVMLSKRASESFGVVGVAVQMASACAVSAVACIAGSASGSFTFSIPSTADIPALAALGLVNGGLCCYWYFDSINKLPAATVAVCDYLEPASSLVLSAVFLDERLASAQIIGAALILVGAIGSEACSTFVTKHPHHNTSRK
;
A
#
# COMPACT_ATOMS: atom_id res chain seq x y z
N MET A 1 15.35 6.51 -32.42
CA MET A 1 14.44 5.37 -32.16
C MET A 1 14.79 4.54 -30.91
N HIS A 2 16.04 4.45 -30.45
CA HIS A 2 16.43 3.62 -29.28
C HIS A 2 15.93 4.10 -27.89
N LYS A 3 15.69 5.40 -27.68
CA LYS A 3 15.24 5.95 -26.38
C LYS A 3 13.78 5.63 -26.02
N VAL A 4 12.90 5.47 -27.02
CA VAL A 4 11.46 5.19 -26.81
C VAL A 4 11.20 3.72 -26.46
N SER A 5 12.03 2.79 -26.93
CA SER A 5 11.88 1.36 -26.64
C SER A 5 12.30 1.01 -25.20
N ASN A 6 13.34 1.66 -24.67
CA ASN A 6 13.81 1.45 -23.30
C ASN A 6 12.81 1.94 -22.23
N GLY A 7 12.11 3.06 -22.46
CA GLY A 7 11.10 3.58 -21.53
C GLY A 7 9.88 2.67 -21.38
N ARG A 8 9.43 2.04 -22.48
CA ARG A 8 8.29 1.10 -22.46
C ARG A 8 8.61 -0.21 -21.73
N SER A 9 9.81 -0.73 -21.90
CA SER A 9 10.29 -1.94 -21.22
C SER A 9 10.44 -1.72 -19.72
N ASN A 10 10.92 -0.54 -19.29
CA ASN A 10 11.05 -0.15 -17.88
C ASN A 10 9.69 -0.02 -17.18
N ASN A 11 8.68 0.59 -17.84
CA ASN A 11 7.34 0.74 -17.29
C ASN A 11 6.62 -0.61 -17.12
N ALA A 12 6.78 -1.53 -18.09
CA ALA A 12 6.19 -2.86 -17.99
C ALA A 12 6.80 -3.70 -16.85
N SER A 13 8.12 -3.57 -16.64
CA SER A 13 8.82 -4.23 -15.53
C SER A 13 8.41 -3.64 -14.17
N ALA A 14 8.32 -2.31 -14.07
CA ALA A 14 7.85 -1.63 -12.86
C ALA A 14 6.42 -2.07 -12.51
N LYS A 15 5.51 -2.10 -13.49
CA LYS A 15 4.12 -2.53 -13.28
C LYS A 15 4.03 -3.97 -12.79
N ARG A 16 4.81 -4.90 -13.38
CA ARG A 16 4.83 -6.30 -12.92
C ARG A 16 5.31 -6.43 -11.48
N ARG A 17 6.39 -5.72 -11.09
CA ARG A 17 6.89 -5.71 -9.71
C ARG A 17 5.88 -5.10 -8.75
N TYR A 18 5.21 -4.02 -9.14
CA TYR A 18 4.16 -3.37 -8.37
C TYR A 18 2.99 -4.33 -8.08
N VAL A 19 2.45 -4.96 -9.13
CA VAL A 19 1.35 -5.93 -9.01
C VAL A 19 1.76 -7.14 -8.16
N ALA A 20 2.97 -7.68 -8.35
CA ALA A 20 3.46 -8.78 -7.54
C ALA A 20 3.57 -8.40 -6.06
N ALA A 21 4.06 -7.20 -5.76
CA ALA A 21 4.12 -6.70 -4.37
C ALA A 21 2.73 -6.62 -3.74
N LEU A 22 1.74 -6.08 -4.45
CA LEU A 22 0.35 -5.95 -3.97
C LEU A 22 -0.31 -7.31 -3.70
N LEU A 23 -0.09 -8.28 -4.59
CA LEU A 23 -0.60 -9.63 -4.39
C LEU A 23 0.01 -10.31 -3.15
N ILE A 24 1.29 -10.10 -2.89
CA ILE A 24 1.96 -10.61 -1.69
C ILE A 24 1.51 -9.82 -0.46
N PHE A 25 1.29 -8.51 -0.55
CA PHE A 25 0.75 -7.73 0.56
C PHE A 25 -0.62 -8.23 1.03
N GLY A 26 -1.41 -8.88 0.18
CA GLY A 26 -2.63 -9.56 0.59
C GLY A 26 -2.42 -10.61 1.67
N THR A 27 -1.20 -11.15 1.86
CA THR A 27 -0.87 -12.07 2.96
C THR A 27 -0.73 -11.35 4.32
N ASN A 28 -0.64 -10.01 4.35
CA ASN A 28 -0.42 -9.25 5.58
C ASN A 28 -1.43 -9.59 6.67
N GLY A 29 -2.72 -9.62 6.34
CA GLY A 29 -3.79 -9.92 7.28
C GLY A 29 -3.68 -11.32 7.89
N LEU A 30 -3.40 -12.34 7.04
CA LEU A 30 -3.20 -13.72 7.48
C LEU A 30 -2.01 -13.84 8.43
N ILE A 31 -0.87 -13.26 8.06
CA ILE A 31 0.34 -13.35 8.86
C ILE A 31 0.18 -12.60 10.19
N THR A 32 -0.39 -11.38 10.16
CA THR A 32 -0.59 -10.60 11.39
C THR A 32 -1.57 -11.23 12.36
N SER A 33 -2.58 -11.99 11.88
CA SER A 33 -3.54 -12.67 12.75
C SER A 33 -2.92 -13.77 13.60
N THR A 34 -1.74 -14.28 13.24
CA THR A 34 -1.00 -15.30 14.00
C THR A 34 -0.05 -14.70 15.05
N ILE A 35 0.11 -13.38 15.09
CA ILE A 35 1.07 -12.70 15.98
C ILE A 35 0.34 -12.11 17.19
N ASN A 36 0.77 -12.48 18.40
CA ASN A 36 0.19 -12.02 19.66
C ASN A 36 0.96 -10.82 20.25
N LEU A 37 1.12 -9.75 19.46
CA LEU A 37 1.77 -8.53 19.90
C LEU A 37 0.85 -7.31 19.73
N PRO A 38 1.06 -6.22 20.49
CA PRO A 38 0.42 -4.93 20.24
C PRO A 38 0.69 -4.41 18.83
N SER A 39 -0.26 -3.67 18.26
CA SER A 39 -0.17 -3.17 16.87
C SER A 39 1.11 -2.36 16.59
N PRO A 40 1.55 -1.42 17.46
CA PRO A 40 2.79 -0.68 17.24
C PRO A 40 4.03 -1.58 17.23
N GLU A 41 4.04 -2.65 18.04
CA GLU A 41 5.17 -3.59 18.10
C GLU A 41 5.29 -4.43 16.83
N ILE A 42 4.16 -4.89 16.26
CA ILE A 42 4.17 -5.61 14.97
C ILE A 42 4.76 -4.71 13.89
N VAL A 43 4.35 -3.42 13.84
CA VAL A 43 4.89 -2.47 12.85
C VAL A 43 6.37 -2.19 13.11
N LEU A 44 6.77 -2.07 14.37
CA LEU A 44 8.18 -1.86 14.77
C LEU A 44 9.06 -3.02 14.27
N TRP A 45 8.72 -4.25 14.59
CA TRP A 45 9.50 -5.42 14.18
C TRP A 45 9.52 -5.60 12.66
N ARG A 46 8.37 -5.40 11.99
CA ARG A 46 8.26 -5.46 10.54
C ARG A 46 9.19 -4.44 9.86
N THR A 47 9.15 -3.18 10.31
CA THR A 47 9.94 -2.10 9.71
C THR A 47 11.42 -2.21 10.06
N LEU A 48 11.76 -2.67 11.26
CA LEU A 48 13.14 -2.93 11.68
C LEU A 48 13.80 -4.00 10.81
N LEU A 49 13.15 -5.15 10.66
CA LEU A 49 13.66 -6.26 9.83
C LEU A 49 13.74 -5.86 8.34
N GLY A 50 12.70 -5.18 7.82
CA GLY A 50 12.69 -4.67 6.45
C GLY A 50 13.81 -3.65 6.21
N CYS A 51 14.02 -2.73 7.14
CA CYS A 51 15.12 -1.76 7.09
C CYS A 51 16.48 -2.46 7.12
N ALA A 52 16.68 -3.40 8.03
CA ALA A 52 17.95 -4.11 8.19
C ALA A 52 18.35 -4.84 6.89
N VAL A 53 17.45 -5.61 6.29
CA VAL A 53 17.75 -6.32 5.04
C VAL A 53 18.04 -5.38 3.88
N LEU A 54 17.29 -4.27 3.77
CA LEU A 54 17.53 -3.28 2.71
C LEU A 54 18.85 -2.54 2.91
N LEU A 55 19.24 -2.23 4.14
CA LEU A 55 20.54 -1.62 4.45
C LEU A 55 21.69 -2.57 4.13
N VAL A 56 21.58 -3.86 4.47
CA VAL A 56 22.57 -4.87 4.09
C VAL A 56 22.71 -4.94 2.57
N CYS A 57 21.58 -5.01 1.83
CA CYS A 57 21.60 -4.99 0.37
C CYS A 57 22.23 -3.70 -0.18
N ALA A 58 21.91 -2.54 0.38
CA ALA A 58 22.48 -1.26 -0.03
C ALA A 58 23.99 -1.19 0.19
N GLN A 59 24.49 -1.69 1.31
CA GLN A 59 25.91 -1.78 1.62
C GLN A 59 26.66 -2.72 0.67
N MET A 60 26.11 -3.93 0.44
CA MET A 60 26.70 -4.90 -0.48
C MET A 60 26.80 -4.35 -1.90
N LEU A 61 25.81 -3.61 -2.36
CA LEU A 61 25.75 -2.98 -3.67
C LEU A 61 26.47 -1.61 -3.73
N ARG A 62 27.03 -1.13 -2.63
CA ARG A 62 27.71 0.18 -2.48
C ARG A 62 26.87 1.36 -3.00
N LEU A 63 25.56 1.34 -2.72
CA LEU A 63 24.64 2.36 -3.17
C LEU A 63 24.73 3.60 -2.31
N THR A 64 24.55 4.77 -2.93
CA THR A 64 24.59 6.06 -2.24
C THR A 64 23.19 6.49 -1.79
N ALA A 65 23.11 7.15 -0.63
CA ALA A 65 21.86 7.69 -0.11
C ALA A 65 21.37 8.87 -0.96
N PRO A 66 20.04 9.02 -1.14
CA PRO A 66 19.46 10.24 -1.68
C PRO A 66 19.83 11.43 -0.80
N ARG A 67 19.88 12.62 -1.37
CA ARG A 67 20.33 13.85 -0.66
C ARG A 67 19.32 14.98 -0.83
N GLY A 68 19.42 15.94 0.07
CA GLY A 68 18.65 17.17 -0.02
C GLY A 68 17.14 16.95 0.08
N ARG A 69 16.40 17.52 -0.85
CA ARG A 69 14.93 17.54 -0.85
C ARG A 69 14.31 16.14 -1.02
N ASP A 70 14.93 15.27 -1.79
CA ASP A 70 14.45 13.92 -2.00
C ASP A 70 14.51 13.09 -0.72
N LEU A 71 15.62 13.21 0.04
CA LEU A 71 15.75 12.56 1.33
C LEU A 71 14.63 13.00 2.29
N ALA A 72 14.30 14.30 2.31
CA ALA A 72 13.23 14.82 3.16
C ALA A 72 11.86 14.27 2.76
N PHE A 73 11.55 14.20 1.45
CA PHE A 73 10.29 13.61 0.98
C PHE A 73 10.19 12.12 1.29
N ILE A 74 11.26 11.36 1.11
CA ILE A 74 11.31 9.93 1.40
C ILE A 74 11.15 9.68 2.89
N ALA A 75 11.85 10.42 3.74
CA ALA A 75 11.75 10.28 5.19
C ALA A 75 10.34 10.67 5.70
N ALA A 76 9.78 11.77 5.20
CA ALA A 76 8.41 12.18 5.55
C ALA A 76 7.36 11.16 5.06
N SER A 77 7.55 10.58 3.88
CA SER A 77 6.71 9.48 3.38
C SER A 77 6.80 8.25 4.28
N GLY A 78 8.01 7.89 4.74
CA GLY A 78 8.22 6.79 5.68
C GLY A 78 7.55 7.05 7.04
N ALA A 79 7.63 8.26 7.55
CA ALA A 79 6.92 8.64 8.77
C ALA A 79 5.40 8.50 8.60
N ALA A 80 4.84 9.01 7.50
CA ALA A 80 3.42 8.84 7.18
C ALA A 80 3.03 7.36 7.04
N MET A 81 3.89 6.52 6.47
CA MET A 81 3.69 5.07 6.38
C MET A 81 3.62 4.42 7.77
N GLY A 82 4.54 4.75 8.66
CA GLY A 82 4.55 4.24 10.03
C GLY A 82 3.27 4.62 10.79
N ILE A 83 2.82 5.87 10.65
CA ILE A 83 1.54 6.33 11.19
C ILE A 83 0.39 5.52 10.59
N SER A 84 0.31 5.43 9.27
CA SER A 84 -0.75 4.70 8.56
C SER A 84 -0.87 3.26 9.04
N TRP A 85 0.21 2.51 9.11
CA TRP A 85 0.19 1.10 9.52
C TRP A 85 -0.13 0.90 11.00
N THR A 86 0.37 1.77 11.88
CA THR A 86 0.08 1.70 13.31
C THR A 86 -1.41 1.90 13.56
N PHE A 87 -2.01 2.93 12.97
CA PHE A 87 -3.43 3.20 13.12
C PHE A 87 -4.32 2.21 12.34
N GLN A 88 -3.83 1.65 11.24
CA GLN A 88 -4.54 0.59 10.52
C GLN A 88 -4.71 -0.66 11.38
N TYR A 89 -3.64 -1.12 12.04
CA TYR A 89 -3.73 -2.29 12.92
C TYR A 89 -4.58 -2.02 14.17
N GLU A 90 -4.54 -0.79 14.68
CA GLU A 90 -5.41 -0.38 15.78
C GLU A 90 -6.89 -0.35 15.34
N ALA A 91 -7.17 0.16 14.15
CA ALA A 91 -8.51 0.12 13.57
C ALA A 91 -9.01 -1.32 13.37
N TYR A 92 -8.15 -2.25 12.93
CA TYR A 92 -8.52 -3.67 12.82
C TYR A 92 -9.01 -4.25 14.14
N LYS A 93 -8.39 -3.89 15.26
CA LYS A 93 -8.78 -4.37 16.60
C LYS A 93 -10.06 -3.74 17.13
N THR A 94 -10.32 -2.48 16.79
CA THR A 94 -11.37 -1.68 17.40
C THR A 94 -12.68 -1.66 16.63
N VAL A 95 -12.62 -1.63 15.29
CA VAL A 95 -13.80 -1.59 14.40
C VAL A 95 -13.91 -2.82 13.50
N GLY A 96 -12.93 -3.74 13.62
CA GLY A 96 -12.85 -4.95 12.80
C GLY A 96 -12.17 -4.72 11.44
N VAL A 97 -11.62 -5.81 10.91
CA VAL A 97 -10.84 -5.80 9.65
C VAL A 97 -11.71 -5.36 8.47
N GLY A 98 -12.93 -5.87 8.35
CA GLY A 98 -13.81 -5.57 7.22
C GLY A 98 -14.16 -4.08 7.12
N PHE A 99 -14.61 -3.46 8.22
CA PHE A 99 -14.95 -2.05 8.21
C PHE A 99 -13.72 -1.16 8.00
N SER A 100 -12.61 -1.44 8.69
CA SER A 100 -11.37 -0.70 8.52
C SER A 100 -10.83 -0.79 7.08
N SER A 101 -10.90 -1.97 6.47
CA SER A 101 -10.51 -2.16 5.07
C SER A 101 -11.41 -1.38 4.11
N LEU A 102 -12.71 -1.30 4.38
CA LEU A 102 -13.63 -0.49 3.58
C LEU A 102 -13.25 1.00 3.62
N VAL A 103 -12.97 1.53 4.82
CA VAL A 103 -12.51 2.92 4.98
C VAL A 103 -11.16 3.13 4.28
N TYR A 104 -10.23 2.20 4.43
CA TYR A 104 -8.91 2.26 3.79
C TYR A 104 -9.00 2.35 2.25
N CYS A 105 -9.99 1.70 1.65
CA CYS A 105 -10.24 1.76 0.20
C CYS A 105 -10.57 3.18 -0.30
N LEU A 106 -10.89 4.14 0.58
CA LEU A 106 -11.00 5.56 0.20
C LEU A 106 -9.63 6.18 -0.14
N GLY A 107 -8.53 5.60 0.36
CA GLY A 107 -7.19 6.11 0.13
C GLY A 107 -6.83 6.27 -1.35
N PRO A 108 -6.88 5.22 -2.17
CA PRO A 108 -6.63 5.31 -3.60
C PRO A 108 -7.58 6.26 -4.35
N VAL A 109 -8.86 6.36 -3.92
CA VAL A 109 -9.81 7.35 -4.46
C VAL A 109 -9.29 8.78 -4.25
N LEU A 110 -8.86 9.07 -3.01
CA LEU A 110 -8.31 10.38 -2.66
C LEU A 110 -6.98 10.65 -3.36
N VAL A 111 -6.12 9.63 -3.52
CA VAL A 111 -4.88 9.75 -4.32
C VAL A 111 -5.21 10.17 -5.74
N MET A 112 -6.15 9.52 -6.40
CA MET A 112 -6.56 9.87 -7.76
C MET A 112 -7.19 11.26 -7.84
N ALA A 113 -8.03 11.63 -6.88
CA ALA A 113 -8.68 12.94 -6.83
C ALA A 113 -7.68 14.09 -6.60
N LEU A 114 -6.65 13.87 -5.77
CA LEU A 114 -5.63 14.87 -5.45
C LEU A 114 -4.46 14.92 -6.45
N ALA A 115 -4.26 13.88 -7.26
CA ALA A 115 -3.17 13.80 -8.23
C ALA A 115 -3.09 15.01 -9.17
N PRO A 116 -4.20 15.56 -9.73
CA PRO A 116 -4.14 16.76 -10.57
C PRO A 116 -3.60 17.99 -9.83
N MET A 117 -3.94 18.14 -8.55
CA MET A 117 -3.57 19.31 -7.75
C MET A 117 -2.13 19.21 -7.23
N VAL A 118 -1.73 18.02 -6.75
CA VAL A 118 -0.46 17.81 -6.05
C VAL A 118 0.65 17.39 -7.01
N LEU A 119 0.35 16.51 -7.96
CA LEU A 119 1.33 15.90 -8.87
C LEU A 119 1.23 16.46 -10.30
N ARG A 120 0.18 17.24 -10.60
CA ARG A 120 -0.14 17.71 -11.95
C ARG A 120 -0.38 16.59 -12.96
N GLU A 121 -0.75 15.40 -12.48
CA GLU A 121 -1.13 14.25 -13.28
C GLU A 121 -2.65 14.22 -13.46
N LYS A 122 -3.13 14.14 -14.71
CA LYS A 122 -4.58 14.03 -14.99
C LYS A 122 -4.95 12.56 -15.21
N PRO A 123 -5.89 12.00 -14.43
CA PRO A 123 -6.39 10.65 -14.68
C PRO A 123 -7.11 10.61 -16.03
N SER A 124 -6.93 9.51 -16.77
CA SER A 124 -7.66 9.30 -18.01
C SER A 124 -9.08 8.75 -17.73
N ALA A 125 -10.01 8.91 -18.68
CA ALA A 125 -11.37 8.40 -18.53
C ALA A 125 -11.43 6.90 -18.19
N PRO A 126 -10.63 5.99 -18.79
CA PRO A 126 -10.57 4.60 -18.36
C PRO A 126 -10.20 4.40 -16.90
N HIS A 127 -9.28 5.19 -16.35
CA HIS A 127 -8.92 5.08 -14.93
C HIS A 127 -10.08 5.49 -14.01
N ILE A 128 -10.81 6.56 -14.37
CA ILE A 128 -11.99 7.01 -13.60
C ILE A 128 -13.09 5.94 -13.65
N ALA A 129 -13.38 5.40 -14.83
CA ALA A 129 -14.37 4.34 -15.00
C ALA A 129 -13.97 3.06 -14.25
N GLY A 130 -12.70 2.64 -14.35
CA GLY A 130 -12.17 1.49 -13.63
C GLY A 130 -12.25 1.67 -12.12
N LEU A 131 -11.91 2.86 -11.61
CA LEU A 131 -12.05 3.17 -10.19
C LEU A 131 -13.50 3.06 -9.71
N ALA A 132 -14.47 3.54 -10.48
CA ALA A 132 -15.88 3.42 -10.13
C ALA A 132 -16.32 1.94 -10.04
N VAL A 133 -15.88 1.10 -10.96
CA VAL A 133 -16.16 -0.36 -10.93
C VAL A 133 -15.49 -1.01 -9.72
N VAL A 134 -14.24 -0.65 -9.42
CA VAL A 134 -13.52 -1.15 -8.24
C VAL A 134 -14.24 -0.76 -6.95
N VAL A 135 -14.64 0.50 -6.80
CA VAL A 135 -15.37 0.99 -5.60
C VAL A 135 -16.68 0.23 -5.43
N MET A 136 -17.44 -0.03 -6.50
CA MET A 136 -18.64 -0.89 -6.42
C MET A 136 -18.28 -2.29 -5.93
N GLY A 137 -17.20 -2.88 -6.43
CA GLY A 137 -16.72 -4.19 -5.97
C GLY A 137 -16.38 -4.20 -4.49
N VAL A 138 -15.67 -3.18 -4.00
CA VAL A 138 -15.31 -3.02 -2.58
C VAL A 138 -16.56 -2.90 -1.70
N VAL A 139 -17.56 -2.12 -2.11
CA VAL A 139 -18.83 -1.99 -1.39
C VAL A 139 -19.55 -3.33 -1.30
N LEU A 140 -19.56 -4.12 -2.40
CA LEU A 140 -20.17 -5.45 -2.41
C LEU A 140 -19.43 -6.45 -1.50
N VAL A 141 -18.08 -6.44 -1.50
CA VAL A 141 -17.28 -7.31 -0.61
C VAL A 141 -17.59 -7.02 0.86
N ASN A 142 -17.70 -5.75 1.22
CA ASN A 142 -17.79 -5.31 2.62
C ASN A 142 -19.23 -4.96 3.06
N GLY A 143 -20.19 -4.96 2.15
CA GLY A 143 -21.56 -4.49 2.41
C GLY A 143 -22.31 -5.25 3.51
N GLY A 144 -21.89 -6.50 3.81
CA GLY A 144 -22.41 -7.27 4.94
C GLY A 144 -21.73 -6.98 6.29
N ALA A 145 -20.59 -6.27 6.29
CA ALA A 145 -19.78 -6.00 7.48
C ALA A 145 -20.09 -4.63 8.13
N VAL A 146 -21.02 -3.86 7.58
CA VAL A 146 -21.33 -2.50 8.02
C VAL A 146 -22.17 -2.52 9.28
N ALA A 147 -21.52 -2.04 10.35
CA ALA A 147 -22.11 -1.38 11.48
C ALA A 147 -22.93 -2.21 12.48
N SER A 148 -22.23 -2.79 13.42
CA SER A 148 -22.75 -2.77 14.78
C SER A 148 -21.66 -2.27 15.76
N ARG A 149 -21.78 -1.04 16.23
CA ARG A 149 -20.96 -0.42 17.29
C ARG A 149 -19.50 -0.09 16.93
N ALA A 150 -19.28 0.69 15.86
CA ALA A 150 -17.97 1.29 15.63
C ALA A 150 -17.63 2.27 16.77
N SER A 151 -16.53 2.03 17.48
CA SER A 151 -16.05 2.98 18.50
C SER A 151 -15.56 4.26 17.84
N THR A 152 -15.77 5.42 18.47
CA THR A 152 -15.27 6.71 17.97
C THR A 152 -13.76 6.68 17.77
N TRP A 153 -13.03 6.02 18.67
CA TRP A 153 -11.59 5.82 18.55
C TRP A 153 -11.22 5.01 17.29
N GLY A 154 -11.90 3.91 17.04
CA GLY A 154 -11.64 3.09 15.86
C GLY A 154 -11.95 3.81 14.55
N LEU A 155 -13.00 4.63 14.50
CA LEU A 155 -13.30 5.49 13.35
C LEU A 155 -12.21 6.54 13.13
N PHE A 156 -11.72 7.17 14.19
CA PHE A 156 -10.60 8.10 14.11
C PHE A 156 -9.34 7.42 13.58
N CYS A 157 -8.99 6.23 14.09
CA CYS A 157 -7.86 5.45 13.61
C CYS A 157 -7.98 5.11 12.12
N ALA A 158 -9.15 4.63 11.68
CA ALA A 158 -9.39 4.30 10.28
C ALA A 158 -9.27 5.54 9.38
N ALA A 159 -9.82 6.69 9.78
CA ALA A 159 -9.71 7.93 9.03
C ALA A 159 -8.26 8.43 8.96
N LEU A 160 -7.53 8.40 10.07
CA LEU A 160 -6.12 8.83 10.12
C LEU A 160 -5.22 7.93 9.26
N THR A 161 -5.51 6.64 9.23
CA THR A 161 -4.83 5.70 8.31
C THR A 161 -4.94 6.14 6.86
N VAL A 162 -6.14 6.50 6.40
CA VAL A 162 -6.36 6.95 5.02
C VAL A 162 -5.61 8.25 4.73
N VAL A 163 -5.68 9.22 5.62
CA VAL A 163 -4.97 10.50 5.45
C VAL A 163 -3.47 10.27 5.39
N ALA A 164 -2.93 9.46 6.30
CA ALA A 164 -1.51 9.15 6.34
C ALA A 164 -1.05 8.36 5.08
N TYR A 165 -1.87 7.42 4.60
CA TYR A 165 -1.63 6.71 3.34
C TYR A 165 -1.56 7.68 2.14
N VAL A 166 -2.51 8.60 2.01
CA VAL A 166 -2.52 9.58 0.92
C VAL A 166 -1.27 10.46 0.97
N ILE A 167 -0.88 10.94 2.16
CA ILE A 167 0.34 11.72 2.36
C ILE A 167 1.57 10.90 1.96
N MET A 168 1.66 9.65 2.40
CA MET A 168 2.73 8.72 2.03
C MET A 168 2.88 8.60 0.52
N VAL A 169 1.79 8.32 -0.21
CA VAL A 169 1.82 8.16 -1.66
C VAL A 169 2.22 9.45 -2.36
N MET A 170 1.64 10.59 -1.97
CA MET A 170 1.92 11.89 -2.56
C MET A 170 3.38 12.33 -2.36
N LEU A 171 3.93 12.11 -1.17
CA LEU A 171 5.33 12.41 -0.86
C LEU A 171 6.27 11.46 -1.61
N SER A 172 5.94 10.16 -1.66
CA SER A 172 6.71 9.17 -2.44
C SER A 172 6.80 9.57 -3.90
N LYS A 173 5.70 10.00 -4.51
CA LYS A 173 5.67 10.42 -5.90
C LYS A 173 6.35 11.77 -6.17
N ARG A 174 6.57 12.59 -5.15
CA ARG A 174 7.33 13.84 -5.26
C ARG A 174 8.84 13.67 -5.10
N ALA A 175 9.29 12.60 -4.49
CA ALA A 175 10.69 12.22 -4.51
C ALA A 175 11.08 11.86 -5.95
N SER A 176 12.27 12.28 -6.38
CA SER A 176 12.74 12.00 -7.74
C SER A 176 12.99 10.52 -7.97
N GLU A 177 13.39 10.13 -9.21
CA GLU A 177 13.63 8.73 -9.63
C GLU A 177 14.65 7.95 -8.76
N SER A 178 15.24 8.60 -7.76
CA SER A 178 16.30 8.07 -6.87
C SER A 178 15.78 7.18 -5.74
N PHE A 179 14.54 6.64 -5.81
CA PHE A 179 14.01 5.87 -4.69
C PHE A 179 14.87 4.63 -4.40
N GLY A 180 15.10 3.76 -5.33
CA GLY A 180 16.00 2.61 -5.21
C GLY A 180 15.98 1.90 -3.84
N VAL A 181 16.89 0.98 -3.62
CA VAL A 181 17.02 0.22 -2.35
C VAL A 181 17.26 1.14 -1.15
N VAL A 182 18.13 2.13 -1.30
CA VAL A 182 18.49 3.03 -0.18
C VAL A 182 17.33 3.96 0.19
N GLY A 183 16.59 4.47 -0.80
CA GLY A 183 15.41 5.29 -0.53
C GLY A 183 14.35 4.51 0.26
N VAL A 184 14.09 3.26 -0.12
CA VAL A 184 13.16 2.41 0.62
C VAL A 184 13.69 2.07 2.03
N ALA A 185 15.00 1.88 2.19
CA ALA A 185 15.61 1.68 3.51
C ALA A 185 15.42 2.91 4.42
N VAL A 186 15.60 4.14 3.88
CA VAL A 186 15.32 5.39 4.61
C VAL A 186 13.85 5.49 4.99
N GLN A 187 12.95 5.13 4.08
CA GLN A 187 11.52 5.13 4.34
C GLN A 187 11.14 4.14 5.46
N MET A 188 11.70 2.92 5.44
CA MET A 188 11.52 1.92 6.49
C MET A 188 12.11 2.40 7.82
N ALA A 189 13.28 3.03 7.81
CA ALA A 189 13.89 3.58 9.02
C ALA A 189 13.01 4.67 9.65
N SER A 190 12.43 5.54 8.84
CA SER A 190 11.52 6.58 9.32
C SER A 190 10.22 5.99 9.88
N ALA A 191 9.66 4.96 9.24
CA ALA A 191 8.50 4.24 9.77
C ALA A 191 8.82 3.51 11.08
N CYS A 192 10.00 2.90 11.16
CA CYS A 192 10.50 2.26 12.38
C CYS A 192 10.63 3.27 13.53
N ALA A 193 11.17 4.46 13.27
CA ALA A 193 11.28 5.52 14.27
C ALA A 193 9.90 5.96 14.80
N VAL A 194 8.92 6.14 13.92
CA VAL A 194 7.54 6.46 14.32
C VAL A 194 6.92 5.35 15.17
N SER A 195 7.08 4.09 14.75
CA SER A 195 6.56 2.94 15.50
C SER A 195 7.25 2.79 16.86
N ALA A 196 8.55 3.07 16.93
CA ALA A 196 9.29 3.09 18.20
C ALA A 196 8.74 4.16 19.16
N VAL A 197 8.48 5.37 18.66
CA VAL A 197 7.84 6.44 19.44
C VAL A 197 6.45 6.01 19.90
N ALA A 198 5.65 5.37 19.05
CA ALA A 198 4.34 4.84 19.44
C ALA A 198 4.44 3.76 20.51
N CYS A 199 5.45 2.87 20.44
CA CYS A 199 5.70 1.87 21.47
C CYS A 199 6.09 2.51 22.81
N ILE A 200 6.99 3.49 22.79
CA ILE A 200 7.41 4.21 23.99
C ILE A 200 6.23 4.95 24.62
N ALA A 201 5.45 5.67 23.81
CA ALA A 201 4.29 6.41 24.28
C ALA A 201 3.20 5.48 24.86
N GLY A 202 2.92 4.36 24.19
CA GLY A 202 1.95 3.36 24.65
C GLY A 202 2.38 2.70 25.97
N SER A 203 3.66 2.35 26.11
CA SER A 203 4.21 1.81 27.35
C SER A 203 4.21 2.83 28.49
N ALA A 204 4.56 4.08 28.20
CA ALA A 204 4.58 5.16 29.20
C ALA A 204 3.16 5.53 29.67
N SER A 205 2.15 5.43 28.80
CA SER A 205 0.75 5.67 29.16
C SER A 205 0.08 4.46 29.84
N GLY A 206 0.77 3.33 29.97
CA GLY A 206 0.21 2.09 30.50
C GLY A 206 -0.81 1.41 29.58
N SER A 207 -0.89 1.81 28.32
CA SER A 207 -1.84 1.22 27.35
C SER A 207 -1.47 -0.23 27.03
N PHE A 208 -0.21 -0.59 27.05
CA PHE A 208 0.31 -1.95 26.96
C PHE A 208 1.75 -2.02 27.54
N THR A 209 2.19 -3.24 27.83
CA THR A 209 3.59 -3.50 28.22
C THR A 209 4.35 -3.97 27.00
N PHE A 210 5.51 -3.36 26.73
CA PHE A 210 6.38 -3.81 25.63
C PHE A 210 6.80 -5.26 25.85
N SER A 211 6.58 -6.09 24.82
CA SER A 211 6.81 -7.53 24.88
C SER A 211 7.90 -7.96 23.91
N ILE A 212 8.78 -8.85 24.32
CA ILE A 212 9.69 -9.52 23.40
C ILE A 212 8.91 -10.59 22.64
N PRO A 213 9.03 -10.67 21.29
CA PRO A 213 8.36 -11.69 20.51
C PRO A 213 8.63 -13.09 21.03
N SER A 214 7.58 -13.91 21.14
CA SER A 214 7.74 -15.32 21.47
C SER A 214 8.39 -16.09 20.32
N THR A 215 8.96 -17.25 20.59
CA THR A 215 9.54 -18.10 19.53
C THR A 215 8.51 -18.49 18.47
N ALA A 216 7.23 -18.55 18.83
CA ALA A 216 6.13 -18.83 17.91
C ALA A 216 5.85 -17.66 16.97
N ASP A 217 6.09 -16.40 17.38
CA ASP A 217 5.87 -15.21 16.57
C ASP A 217 7.00 -14.95 15.55
N ILE A 218 8.20 -15.49 15.80
CA ILE A 218 9.39 -15.23 14.98
C ILE A 218 9.21 -15.55 13.50
N PRO A 219 8.66 -16.70 13.08
CA PRO A 219 8.49 -17.00 11.66
C PRO A 219 7.55 -16.01 10.95
N ALA A 220 6.45 -15.64 11.61
CA ALA A 220 5.49 -14.69 11.09
C ALA A 220 6.08 -13.27 10.98
N LEU A 221 6.81 -12.82 11.99
CA LEU A 221 7.53 -11.54 11.97
C LEU A 221 8.64 -11.53 10.92
N ALA A 222 9.36 -12.63 10.74
CA ALA A 222 10.37 -12.75 9.70
C ALA A 222 9.73 -12.64 8.29
N ALA A 223 8.62 -13.33 8.05
CA ALA A 223 7.87 -13.22 6.80
C ALA A 223 7.38 -11.78 6.56
N LEU A 224 6.77 -11.14 7.56
CA LEU A 224 6.34 -9.75 7.46
C LEU A 224 7.51 -8.77 7.25
N GLY A 225 8.61 -8.95 7.94
CA GLY A 225 9.74 -8.04 7.87
C GLY A 225 10.58 -8.22 6.61
N LEU A 226 11.00 -9.46 6.31
CA LEU A 226 11.92 -9.72 5.21
C LEU A 226 11.22 -9.73 3.85
N VAL A 227 10.07 -10.42 3.75
CA VAL A 227 9.35 -10.52 2.47
C VAL A 227 8.50 -9.27 2.26
N ASN A 228 7.53 -9.00 3.13
CA ASN A 228 6.60 -7.88 2.93
C ASN A 228 7.28 -6.52 3.18
N GLY A 229 8.07 -6.39 4.25
CA GLY A 229 8.78 -5.16 4.61
C GLY A 229 10.02 -4.89 3.76
N GLY A 230 10.80 -5.92 3.42
CA GLY A 230 12.00 -5.80 2.60
C GLY A 230 11.69 -5.83 1.10
N LEU A 231 11.43 -7.02 0.57
CA LEU A 231 11.29 -7.24 -0.87
C LEU A 231 10.09 -6.53 -1.48
N CYS A 232 8.90 -6.72 -0.90
CA CYS A 232 7.67 -6.17 -1.49
C CYS A 232 7.63 -4.65 -1.36
N CYS A 233 8.06 -4.08 -0.23
CA CYS A 233 8.16 -2.62 -0.12
C CYS A 233 9.19 -2.04 -1.10
N TYR A 234 10.32 -2.74 -1.34
CA TYR A 234 11.23 -2.31 -2.39
C TYR A 234 10.56 -2.33 -3.77
N TRP A 235 9.87 -3.40 -4.15
CA TRP A 235 9.16 -3.47 -5.42
C TRP A 235 8.06 -2.41 -5.54
N TYR A 236 7.31 -2.17 -4.48
CA TYR A 236 6.24 -1.17 -4.43
C TYR A 236 6.79 0.24 -4.61
N PHE A 237 7.71 0.69 -3.75
CA PHE A 237 8.20 2.07 -3.76
C PHE A 237 9.16 2.39 -4.90
N ASP A 238 9.96 1.42 -5.37
CA ASP A 238 10.76 1.60 -6.58
C ASP A 238 9.90 1.74 -7.84
N SER A 239 8.70 1.14 -7.83
CA SER A 239 7.77 1.18 -8.96
C SER A 239 6.82 2.37 -8.93
N ILE A 240 6.41 2.85 -7.75
CA ILE A 240 5.38 3.88 -7.60
C ILE A 240 5.71 5.18 -8.34
N ASN A 241 6.99 5.57 -8.38
CA ASN A 241 7.45 6.77 -9.08
C ASN A 241 7.51 6.60 -10.60
N LYS A 242 7.55 5.37 -11.08
CA LYS A 242 7.61 5.03 -12.50
C LYS A 242 6.23 4.86 -13.12
N LEU A 243 5.18 4.86 -12.28
CA LEU A 243 3.79 4.64 -12.70
C LEU A 243 2.96 5.90 -12.49
N PRO A 244 1.97 6.18 -13.37
CA PRO A 244 1.01 7.26 -13.14
C PRO A 244 0.25 7.06 -11.83
N ALA A 245 -0.13 8.16 -11.15
CA ALA A 245 -0.89 8.08 -9.90
C ALA A 245 -2.23 7.35 -10.07
N ALA A 246 -2.85 7.48 -11.23
CA ALA A 246 -4.08 6.77 -11.55
C ALA A 246 -3.88 5.26 -11.65
N THR A 247 -2.78 4.80 -12.26
CA THR A 247 -2.39 3.37 -12.29
C THR A 247 -2.13 2.85 -10.87
N VAL A 248 -1.38 3.60 -10.07
CA VAL A 248 -1.12 3.28 -8.65
C VAL A 248 -2.45 3.10 -7.92
N ALA A 249 -3.32 4.11 -7.97
CA ALA A 249 -4.61 4.10 -7.26
C ALA A 249 -5.52 2.93 -7.65
N VAL A 250 -5.56 2.56 -8.93
CA VAL A 250 -6.41 1.45 -9.37
C VAL A 250 -5.79 0.09 -9.03
N CYS A 251 -4.47 -0.06 -9.16
CA CYS A 251 -3.80 -1.32 -8.85
C CYS A 251 -3.77 -1.62 -7.35
N ASP A 252 -3.76 -0.61 -6.47
CA ASP A 252 -3.71 -0.81 -5.01
C ASP A 252 -4.88 -1.66 -4.48
N TYR A 253 -5.99 -1.70 -5.21
CA TYR A 253 -7.11 -2.58 -4.86
C TYR A 253 -6.85 -4.08 -5.09
N LEU A 254 -5.74 -4.45 -5.73
CA LEU A 254 -5.32 -5.85 -5.84
C LEU A 254 -4.89 -6.43 -4.48
N GLU A 255 -4.41 -5.62 -3.55
CA GLU A 255 -4.08 -6.05 -2.18
C GLU A 255 -5.33 -6.58 -1.44
N PRO A 256 -6.42 -5.83 -1.26
CA PRO A 256 -7.62 -6.35 -0.60
C PRO A 256 -8.26 -7.50 -1.38
N ALA A 257 -8.22 -7.50 -2.71
CA ALA A 257 -8.73 -8.61 -3.51
C ALA A 257 -7.94 -9.89 -3.28
N SER A 258 -6.61 -9.81 -3.25
CA SER A 258 -5.75 -10.97 -2.96
C SER A 258 -5.91 -11.44 -1.51
N SER A 259 -6.05 -10.52 -0.55
CA SER A 259 -6.33 -10.85 0.85
C SER A 259 -7.61 -11.67 1.00
N LEU A 260 -8.68 -11.28 0.30
CA LEU A 260 -9.94 -12.02 0.32
C LEU A 260 -9.81 -13.45 -0.23
N VAL A 261 -9.11 -13.59 -1.36
CA VAL A 261 -8.88 -14.92 -1.96
C VAL A 261 -8.04 -15.80 -1.04
N LEU A 262 -6.98 -15.24 -0.45
CA LEU A 262 -6.10 -15.96 0.46
C LEU A 262 -6.83 -16.37 1.75
N SER A 263 -7.67 -15.50 2.32
CA SER A 263 -8.50 -15.85 3.48
C SER A 263 -9.45 -17.00 3.17
N ALA A 264 -10.10 -17.00 2.02
CA ALA A 264 -10.97 -18.10 1.61
C ALA A 264 -10.24 -19.42 1.46
N VAL A 265 -9.01 -19.40 0.90
CA VAL A 265 -8.24 -20.62 0.64
C VAL A 265 -7.58 -21.17 1.89
N PHE A 266 -7.03 -20.31 2.77
CA PHE A 266 -6.22 -20.75 3.91
C PHE A 266 -6.99 -20.82 5.23
N LEU A 267 -8.10 -20.06 5.36
CA LEU A 267 -8.94 -20.07 6.58
C LEU A 267 -10.24 -20.85 6.39
N ASP A 268 -10.43 -21.53 5.23
CA ASP A 268 -11.66 -22.27 4.88
C ASP A 268 -12.93 -21.38 4.99
N GLU A 269 -12.79 -20.06 4.84
CA GLU A 269 -13.90 -19.13 4.91
C GLU A 269 -14.78 -19.27 3.65
N ARG A 270 -16.06 -19.57 3.85
CA ARG A 270 -17.03 -19.59 2.74
C ARG A 270 -17.36 -18.16 2.33
N LEU A 271 -16.86 -17.76 1.18
CA LEU A 271 -17.20 -16.47 0.61
C LEU A 271 -18.69 -16.39 0.26
N ALA A 272 -19.37 -15.35 0.70
CA ALA A 272 -20.71 -15.04 0.25
C ALA A 272 -20.69 -14.68 -1.26
N SER A 273 -21.80 -14.95 -1.97
CA SER A 273 -21.89 -14.63 -3.40
C SER A 273 -21.57 -13.17 -3.71
N ALA A 274 -21.95 -12.24 -2.82
CA ALA A 274 -21.63 -10.83 -2.94
C ALA A 274 -20.11 -10.55 -2.87
N GLN A 275 -19.37 -11.31 -2.05
CA GLN A 275 -17.92 -11.18 -1.95
C GLN A 275 -17.21 -11.68 -3.20
N ILE A 276 -17.69 -12.79 -3.79
CA ILE A 276 -17.16 -13.32 -5.06
C ILE A 276 -17.39 -12.33 -6.20
N ILE A 277 -18.61 -11.80 -6.32
CA ILE A 277 -18.95 -10.81 -7.35
C ILE A 277 -18.14 -9.52 -7.13
N GLY A 278 -18.03 -9.05 -5.89
CA GLY A 278 -17.25 -7.87 -5.56
C GLY A 278 -15.75 -8.01 -5.88
N ALA A 279 -15.15 -9.16 -5.55
CA ALA A 279 -13.76 -9.45 -5.91
C ALA A 279 -13.56 -9.49 -7.44
N ALA A 280 -14.50 -10.10 -8.18
CA ALA A 280 -14.47 -10.11 -9.64
C ALA A 280 -14.55 -8.68 -10.22
N LEU A 281 -15.41 -7.81 -9.68
CA LEU A 281 -15.50 -6.41 -10.09
C LEU A 281 -14.20 -5.64 -9.80
N ILE A 282 -13.56 -5.86 -8.65
CA ILE A 282 -12.27 -5.24 -8.33
C ILE A 282 -11.21 -5.63 -9.38
N LEU A 283 -11.10 -6.92 -9.69
CA LEU A 283 -10.14 -7.40 -10.69
C LEU A 283 -10.45 -6.87 -12.10
N VAL A 284 -11.72 -6.90 -12.53
CA VAL A 284 -12.14 -6.39 -13.83
C VAL A 284 -11.91 -4.89 -13.94
N GLY A 285 -12.25 -4.12 -12.91
CA GLY A 285 -12.01 -2.67 -12.87
C GLY A 285 -10.52 -2.32 -12.94
N ALA A 286 -9.70 -3.00 -12.15
CA ALA A 286 -8.26 -2.78 -12.11
C ALA A 286 -7.57 -3.16 -13.44
N ILE A 287 -7.82 -4.38 -13.95
CA ILE A 287 -7.20 -4.87 -15.19
C ILE A 287 -7.76 -4.11 -16.41
N GLY A 288 -9.08 -3.90 -16.44
CA GLY A 288 -9.77 -3.25 -17.57
C GLY A 288 -9.32 -1.80 -17.76
N SER A 289 -9.20 -1.03 -16.66
CA SER A 289 -8.74 0.36 -16.74
C SER A 289 -7.32 0.47 -17.30
N GLU A 290 -6.43 -0.42 -16.89
CA GLU A 290 -5.05 -0.45 -17.35
C GLU A 290 -4.92 -0.92 -18.81
N ALA A 291 -5.70 -1.91 -19.22
CA ALA A 291 -5.74 -2.35 -20.61
C ALA A 291 -6.25 -1.24 -21.52
N CYS A 292 -7.39 -0.62 -21.18
CA CYS A 292 -7.97 0.48 -21.96
C CYS A 292 -7.05 1.72 -22.02
N SER A 293 -6.43 2.11 -20.91
CA SER A 293 -5.52 3.26 -20.89
C SER A 293 -4.30 3.05 -21.79
N THR A 294 -3.79 1.82 -21.85
CA THR A 294 -2.68 1.43 -22.72
C THR A 294 -3.09 1.49 -24.21
N PHE A 295 -4.34 1.13 -24.55
CA PHE A 295 -4.88 1.22 -25.90
C PHE A 295 -5.05 2.67 -26.35
N VAL A 296 -5.62 3.53 -25.51
CA VAL A 296 -5.83 4.96 -25.77
C VAL A 296 -4.49 5.67 -26.00
N THR A 297 -3.45 5.32 -25.26
CA THR A 297 -2.10 5.92 -25.42
C THR A 297 -1.39 5.41 -26.69
N LYS A 298 -1.73 4.23 -27.19
CA LYS A 298 -1.17 3.67 -28.45
C LYS A 298 -1.82 4.22 -29.70
N HIS A 299 -3.08 4.65 -29.63
CA HIS A 299 -3.85 5.20 -30.74
C HIS A 299 -4.38 6.58 -30.35
N PRO A 300 -3.53 7.65 -30.32
CA PRO A 300 -4.04 8.99 -30.19
C PRO A 300 -4.97 9.21 -31.38
N HIS A 301 -6.24 9.50 -31.11
CA HIS A 301 -7.20 9.84 -32.14
C HIS A 301 -6.61 10.95 -33.01
N HIS A 302 -6.36 10.62 -34.26
CA HIS A 302 -6.12 11.56 -35.34
C HIS A 302 -7.43 12.38 -35.50
N ASN A 303 -7.61 13.38 -34.64
CA ASN A 303 -8.67 14.33 -34.82
C ASN A 303 -8.20 15.30 -35.92
N THR A 304 -8.37 14.89 -37.15
CA THR A 304 -8.38 15.78 -38.29
C THR A 304 -9.60 16.68 -38.18
N SER A 305 -9.50 17.78 -37.41
CA SER A 305 -10.38 18.90 -37.59
C SER A 305 -9.95 19.61 -38.89
N ARG A 306 -10.56 19.15 -39.98
CA ARG A 306 -10.86 20.04 -41.12
C ARG A 306 -11.80 21.15 -40.60
N LYS A 307 -11.31 22.35 -40.48
CA LYS A 307 -11.88 23.57 -41.01
C LYS A 307 -10.99 24.74 -40.67
#